data_ab47ee33eb4dcb222ec9aea90ea3f0cc
#
_entry.id   ab47ee33eb4dcb222ec9aea90ea3f0cc
#
_cell.length_a   1.000
_cell.length_b   1.000
_cell.length_c   1.000
_cell.angle_alpha   90.00
_cell.angle_beta   90.00
_cell.angle_gamma   90.00
#
_symmetry.space_group_name_H-M   'P 1'
#
loop_
_entity.id
_entity.type
_entity.pdbx_description
1 polymer ?
#
loop_
_entity_poly.entity_id
_entity_poly.type
_entity_poly.pdbx_seq_one_letter_code
_entity_poly.pdbx_strand_id
1 'polypeptide(L)'
;SEIIDYEKVAQLKMERLQAEENFNKQKKTWVKKEKITTNVERETIAEIIAGWTGIPVSQIVQDEANKLLDMEKIMTTKVIGQDNAITIIADAIRRSRSGIQDPKRPIGSFIFLGPTGVGKTELAKTLAEFMFDDRENMVRIDMSEYMEKHSVSRLIGSPPGYVGYNEGGQLTELVRRRPYQLILFDEIEKAHPDVFNILLQILEDGRLTDGSGRTVNFTNTIIIMTSNLGTTENPKDNIGFKSLTDNISDKEKLTTSIESALKTTFRPELINRIDEIVIFNKLNEEQMGEIIQLIINEVNSRLEEQEISIILSKSATKWLVENGFDKDYGARPLRRIIQRKIENPLSKEILLHNYTKGDQIKVDIKNGSLTFSKNGVEKSRKNKRVKQLVH
;
A
#
# COMPACT_ATOMS: atom_id res chain seq x y z
N SER A 1 -60.85 40.44 34.24
CA SER A 1 -60.61 39.00 34.47
C SER A 1 -60.37 38.36 33.10
N GLU A 2 -59.08 38.07 32.82
CA GLU A 2 -58.70 37.28 31.64
C GLU A 2 -59.18 35.83 31.83
N ILE A 3 -60.14 35.44 31.03
CA ILE A 3 -60.58 34.07 30.98
C ILE A 3 -59.48 33.25 30.31
N ILE A 4 -58.72 32.49 31.10
CA ILE A 4 -57.72 31.54 30.58
C ILE A 4 -58.48 30.48 29.80
N ASP A 5 -58.28 30.49 28.48
CA ASP A 5 -58.81 29.45 27.58
C ASP A 5 -57.99 28.17 27.77
N TYR A 6 -58.46 27.31 28.67
CA TYR A 6 -57.80 26.05 29.01
C TYR A 6 -57.72 25.07 27.82
N GLU A 7 -58.65 25.12 26.89
CA GLU A 7 -58.63 24.29 25.68
C GLU A 7 -57.47 24.70 24.78
N LYS A 8 -57.29 25.99 24.58
CA LYS A 8 -56.21 26.53 23.76
C LYS A 8 -54.83 26.27 24.37
N VAL A 9 -54.73 26.32 25.71
CA VAL A 9 -53.49 25.97 26.45
C VAL A 9 -53.19 24.47 26.31
N ALA A 10 -54.21 23.60 26.37
CA ALA A 10 -54.06 22.16 26.19
C ALA A 10 -53.62 21.82 24.74
N GLN A 11 -54.20 22.50 23.76
CA GLN A 11 -53.87 22.31 22.34
C GLN A 11 -52.43 22.76 22.04
N LEU A 12 -52.02 23.91 22.51
CA LEU A 12 -50.64 24.40 22.39
C LEU A 12 -49.61 23.49 23.10
N LYS A 13 -49.97 22.90 24.25
CA LYS A 13 -49.15 21.90 24.92
C LYS A 13 -48.98 20.62 24.08
N MET A 14 -50.04 20.14 23.46
CA MET A 14 -49.99 18.98 22.58
C MET A 14 -49.10 19.23 21.34
N GLU A 15 -49.31 20.39 20.68
CA GLU A 15 -48.51 20.79 19.53
C GLU A 15 -47.01 20.91 19.89
N ARG A 16 -46.70 21.50 21.06
CA ARG A 16 -45.34 21.59 21.55
C ARG A 16 -44.71 20.19 21.77
N LEU A 17 -45.42 19.28 22.42
CA LEU A 17 -44.95 17.91 22.64
C LEU A 17 -44.69 17.17 21.32
N GLN A 18 -45.58 17.29 20.35
CA GLN A 18 -45.40 16.71 19.02
C GLN A 18 -44.21 17.33 18.29
N ALA A 19 -44.03 18.64 18.37
CA ALA A 19 -42.88 19.31 17.77
C ALA A 19 -41.55 18.88 18.44
N GLU A 20 -41.51 18.74 19.76
CA GLU A 20 -40.34 18.22 20.52
C GLU A 20 -40.04 16.76 20.13
N GLU A 21 -41.02 15.90 19.99
CA GLU A 21 -40.83 14.52 19.53
C GLU A 21 -40.27 14.46 18.10
N ASN A 22 -40.84 15.23 17.19
CA ASN A 22 -40.39 15.30 15.80
C ASN A 22 -38.98 15.83 15.71
N PHE A 23 -38.66 16.89 16.46
CA PHE A 23 -37.31 17.44 16.54
C PHE A 23 -36.29 16.41 17.05
N ASN A 24 -36.63 15.69 18.13
CA ASN A 24 -35.78 14.66 18.69
C ASN A 24 -35.57 13.47 17.74
N LYS A 25 -36.59 13.08 16.98
CA LYS A 25 -36.49 12.05 15.94
C LYS A 25 -35.54 12.52 14.80
N GLN A 26 -35.75 13.73 14.30
CA GLN A 26 -34.93 14.30 13.24
C GLN A 26 -33.49 14.50 13.71
N LYS A 27 -33.28 15.01 14.93
CA LYS A 27 -31.93 15.17 15.53
C LYS A 27 -31.22 13.82 15.63
N LYS A 28 -31.88 12.76 16.12
CA LYS A 28 -31.28 11.41 16.18
C LYS A 28 -30.91 10.87 14.80
N THR A 29 -31.76 11.09 13.80
CA THR A 29 -31.52 10.65 12.43
C THR A 29 -30.35 11.42 11.81
N TRP A 30 -30.31 12.73 12.03
CA TRP A 30 -29.25 13.59 11.53
C TRP A 30 -27.89 13.27 12.18
N VAL A 31 -27.85 13.14 13.52
CA VAL A 31 -26.65 12.73 14.27
C VAL A 31 -26.10 11.38 13.78
N LYS A 32 -26.99 10.40 13.49
CA LYS A 32 -26.56 9.12 12.91
C LYS A 32 -26.04 9.26 11.48
N LYS A 33 -26.69 10.10 10.66
CA LYS A 33 -26.32 10.30 9.25
C LYS A 33 -24.96 11.01 9.13
N GLU A 34 -24.77 12.04 9.93
CA GLU A 34 -23.54 12.86 9.93
C GLU A 34 -22.44 12.30 10.85
N LYS A 35 -22.68 11.13 11.49
CA LYS A 35 -21.73 10.51 12.44
C LYS A 35 -21.22 11.46 13.53
N ILE A 36 -22.04 12.42 13.95
CA ILE A 36 -21.67 13.40 14.98
C ILE A 36 -21.73 12.72 16.34
N THR A 37 -20.59 12.63 17.01
CA THR A 37 -20.49 12.23 18.41
C THR A 37 -20.61 13.47 19.29
N THR A 38 -21.52 13.46 20.26
CA THR A 38 -21.64 14.56 21.27
C THR A 38 -20.71 14.38 22.46
N ASN A 39 -20.10 13.23 22.57
CA ASN A 39 -19.10 12.93 23.60
C ASN A 39 -17.72 13.05 22.98
N VAL A 40 -16.80 13.68 23.70
CA VAL A 40 -15.38 13.72 23.34
C VAL A 40 -14.78 12.41 23.83
N GLU A 41 -14.50 11.52 22.90
CA GLU A 41 -13.85 10.23 23.17
C GLU A 41 -12.33 10.40 23.08
N ARG A 42 -11.60 9.45 23.61
CA ARG A 42 -10.12 9.44 23.60
C ARG A 42 -9.58 9.43 22.16
N GLU A 43 -10.27 8.74 21.29
CA GLU A 43 -9.99 8.63 19.86
C GLU A 43 -10.09 9.98 19.15
N THR A 44 -11.13 10.76 19.44
CA THR A 44 -11.30 12.11 18.87
C THR A 44 -10.17 13.07 19.26
N ILE A 45 -9.70 12.97 20.52
CA ILE A 45 -8.55 13.77 20.99
C ILE A 45 -7.28 13.31 20.29
N ALA A 46 -7.11 11.99 20.12
CA ALA A 46 -5.96 11.42 19.44
C ALA A 46 -5.88 11.84 17.96
N GLU A 47 -7.01 11.87 17.25
CA GLU A 47 -7.08 12.36 15.86
C GLU A 47 -6.64 13.84 15.73
N ILE A 48 -7.08 14.68 16.66
CA ILE A 48 -6.66 16.10 16.66
C ILE A 48 -5.16 16.23 16.93
N ILE A 49 -4.64 15.51 17.91
CA ILE A 49 -3.21 15.50 18.24
C ILE A 49 -2.40 14.95 17.05
N ALA A 50 -2.86 13.87 16.43
CA ALA A 50 -2.23 13.29 15.25
C ALA A 50 -2.17 14.29 14.09
N GLY A 51 -3.26 15.03 13.85
CA GLY A 51 -3.29 16.08 12.83
C GLY A 51 -2.30 17.23 13.08
N TRP A 52 -2.01 17.55 14.35
CA TRP A 52 -1.07 18.64 14.71
C TRP A 52 0.39 18.17 14.74
N THR A 53 0.63 16.96 15.22
CA THR A 53 1.99 16.47 15.50
C THR A 53 2.52 15.53 14.40
N GLY A 54 1.63 14.98 13.58
CA GLY A 54 1.95 13.91 12.62
C GLY A 54 2.16 12.53 13.28
N ILE A 55 1.91 12.39 14.58
CA ILE A 55 1.98 11.10 15.29
C ILE A 55 0.77 10.26 14.91
N PRO A 56 0.94 9.01 14.44
CA PRO A 56 -0.19 8.13 14.09
C PRO A 56 -1.16 7.92 15.26
N VAL A 57 -2.47 7.92 14.98
CA VAL A 57 -3.52 7.73 16.01
C VAL A 57 -3.33 6.41 16.75
N SER A 58 -2.96 5.35 16.03
CA SER A 58 -2.72 4.02 16.60
C SER A 58 -1.63 4.02 17.68
N GLN A 59 -0.62 4.88 17.57
CA GLN A 59 0.42 5.01 18.61
C GLN A 59 -0.07 5.76 19.86
N ILE A 60 -1.17 6.49 19.78
CA ILE A 60 -1.71 7.28 20.89
C ILE A 60 -2.77 6.49 21.67
N VAL A 61 -3.58 5.68 20.97
CA VAL A 61 -4.80 5.06 21.52
C VAL A 61 -4.68 3.56 21.74
N GLN A 62 -4.04 2.86 20.79
CA GLN A 62 -3.96 1.40 20.84
C GLN A 62 -2.83 0.91 21.73
N ASP A 63 -3.03 -0.30 22.27
CA ASP A 63 -1.94 -1.08 22.83
C ASP A 63 -1.00 -1.52 21.68
N GLU A 64 0.02 -0.70 21.41
CA GLU A 64 1.00 -0.88 20.34
C GLU A 64 1.64 -2.28 20.41
N ALA A 65 1.81 -2.82 21.60
CA ALA A 65 2.42 -4.14 21.79
C ALA A 65 1.57 -5.26 21.15
N ASN A 66 0.25 -5.25 21.35
CA ASN A 66 -0.64 -6.26 20.76
C ASN A 66 -0.70 -6.12 19.22
N LYS A 67 -0.74 -4.88 18.71
CA LYS A 67 -0.68 -4.62 17.26
C LYS A 67 0.60 -5.19 16.64
N LEU A 68 1.75 -4.99 17.28
CA LEU A 68 3.04 -5.49 16.81
C LEU A 68 3.15 -7.03 16.89
N LEU A 69 2.49 -7.67 17.88
CA LEU A 69 2.44 -9.14 17.96
C LEU A 69 1.64 -9.78 16.82
N ASP A 70 0.59 -9.12 16.32
CA ASP A 70 -0.22 -9.61 15.20
C ASP A 70 0.26 -9.12 13.82
N MET A 71 1.41 -8.45 13.74
CA MET A 71 1.93 -7.83 12.52
C MET A 71 2.02 -8.79 11.34
N GLU A 72 2.59 -9.99 11.53
CA GLU A 72 2.73 -10.97 10.46
C GLU A 72 1.38 -11.41 9.90
N LYS A 73 0.41 -11.69 10.78
CA LYS A 73 -0.94 -12.10 10.35
C LYS A 73 -1.61 -11.03 9.51
N ILE A 74 -1.48 -9.77 9.92
CA ILE A 74 -2.09 -8.64 9.20
C ILE A 74 -1.40 -8.43 7.85
N MET A 75 -0.06 -8.48 7.80
CA MET A 75 0.68 -8.24 6.59
C MET A 75 0.55 -9.36 5.56
N THR A 76 0.49 -10.63 5.98
CA THR A 76 0.30 -11.78 5.08
C THR A 76 -1.06 -11.78 4.38
N THR A 77 -2.08 -11.12 4.93
CA THR A 77 -3.36 -10.94 4.22
C THR A 77 -3.28 -10.02 3.02
N LYS A 78 -2.29 -9.13 2.99
CA LYS A 78 -2.11 -8.10 1.95
C LYS A 78 -0.94 -8.37 1.00
N VAL A 79 0.08 -9.08 1.48
CA VAL A 79 1.29 -9.40 0.70
C VAL A 79 1.45 -10.91 0.62
N ILE A 80 1.23 -11.45 -0.56
CA ILE A 80 1.21 -12.90 -0.81
C ILE A 80 2.61 -13.42 -1.12
N GLY A 81 2.96 -14.56 -0.55
CA GLY A 81 4.13 -15.36 -0.92
C GLY A 81 5.46 -14.82 -0.43
N GLN A 82 5.45 -13.88 0.53
CA GLN A 82 6.67 -13.28 1.10
C GLN A 82 6.73 -13.42 2.62
N ASP A 83 6.25 -14.54 3.17
CA ASP A 83 6.13 -14.75 4.62
C ASP A 83 7.46 -14.57 5.35
N ASN A 84 8.57 -15.10 4.80
CA ASN A 84 9.89 -14.94 5.38
C ASN A 84 10.34 -13.47 5.44
N ALA A 85 10.05 -12.69 4.38
CA ALA A 85 10.35 -11.26 4.35
C ALA A 85 9.54 -10.50 5.42
N ILE A 86 8.27 -10.84 5.57
CA ILE A 86 7.38 -10.26 6.58
C ILE A 86 7.89 -10.56 7.99
N THR A 87 8.29 -11.80 8.27
CA THR A 87 8.81 -12.20 9.58
C THR A 87 10.09 -11.44 9.94
N ILE A 88 11.05 -11.35 9.03
CA ILE A 88 12.30 -10.61 9.24
C ILE A 88 12.02 -9.13 9.58
N ILE A 89 11.11 -8.49 8.83
CA ILE A 89 10.74 -7.10 9.07
C ILE A 89 10.02 -6.94 10.42
N ALA A 90 9.09 -7.84 10.74
CA ALA A 90 8.35 -7.79 11.99
C ALA A 90 9.28 -7.92 13.21
N ASP A 91 10.25 -8.81 13.15
CA ASP A 91 11.24 -8.99 14.23
C ASP A 91 12.11 -7.75 14.39
N ALA A 92 12.55 -7.13 13.30
CA ALA A 92 13.34 -5.90 13.36
C ALA A 92 12.54 -4.73 13.94
N ILE A 93 11.29 -4.56 13.53
CA ILE A 93 10.41 -3.51 14.07
C ILE A 93 10.10 -3.75 15.56
N ARG A 94 9.83 -4.98 15.97
CA ARG A 94 9.64 -5.33 17.39
C ARG A 94 10.89 -5.03 18.21
N ARG A 95 12.08 -5.37 17.70
CA ARG A 95 13.37 -5.08 18.36
C ARG A 95 13.58 -3.57 18.56
N SER A 96 13.22 -2.76 17.57
CA SER A 96 13.29 -1.31 17.65
C SER A 96 12.28 -0.74 18.68
N ARG A 97 11.02 -1.18 18.60
CA ARG A 97 9.94 -0.67 19.45
C ARG A 97 10.01 -1.16 20.91
N SER A 98 10.67 -2.29 21.16
CA SER A 98 10.92 -2.76 22.53
C SER A 98 12.01 -1.98 23.27
N GLY A 99 12.66 -1.01 22.62
CA GLY A 99 13.72 -0.19 23.22
C GLY A 99 15.08 -0.88 23.34
N ILE A 100 15.26 -2.03 22.69
CA ILE A 100 16.55 -2.76 22.67
C ILE A 100 17.52 -2.11 21.69
N GLN A 101 17.00 -1.50 20.61
CA GLN A 101 17.79 -0.81 19.59
C GLN A 101 18.20 0.60 20.06
N ASP A 102 19.31 1.14 19.52
CA ASP A 102 19.75 2.51 19.78
C ASP A 102 18.65 3.52 19.36
N PRO A 103 18.13 4.36 20.28
CA PRO A 103 17.06 5.30 20.00
C PRO A 103 17.44 6.43 19.03
N LYS A 104 18.74 6.57 18.72
CA LYS A 104 19.22 7.54 17.72
C LYS A 104 19.03 7.06 16.28
N ARG A 105 18.82 5.76 16.06
CA ARG A 105 18.64 5.19 14.71
C ARG A 105 17.18 5.29 14.23
N PRO A 106 16.93 5.22 12.92
CA PRO A 106 15.58 5.03 12.38
C PRO A 106 14.87 3.81 12.99
N ILE A 107 13.53 3.77 12.97
CA ILE A 107 12.73 2.63 13.47
C ILE A 107 13.18 1.31 12.83
N GLY A 108 13.55 1.36 11.56
CA GLY A 108 14.09 0.23 10.83
C GLY A 108 14.72 0.65 9.52
N SER A 109 15.75 -0.09 9.12
CA SER A 109 16.48 0.11 7.87
C SER A 109 16.63 -1.22 7.14
N PHE A 110 16.12 -1.29 5.91
CA PHE A 110 16.01 -2.54 5.16
C PHE A 110 16.53 -2.38 3.74
N ILE A 111 17.15 -3.44 3.21
CA ILE A 111 17.38 -3.55 1.78
C ILE A 111 16.56 -4.73 1.22
N PHE A 112 15.69 -4.45 0.27
CA PHE A 112 14.80 -5.41 -0.39
C PHE A 112 15.42 -5.85 -1.70
N LEU A 113 15.79 -7.11 -1.80
CA LEU A 113 16.44 -7.71 -2.95
C LEU A 113 15.54 -8.74 -3.61
N GLY A 114 15.53 -8.76 -4.92
CA GLY A 114 14.73 -9.75 -5.65
C GLY A 114 14.29 -9.25 -7.01
N PRO A 115 13.73 -10.13 -7.84
CA PRO A 115 13.28 -9.79 -9.19
C PRO A 115 12.20 -8.72 -9.20
N THR A 116 11.93 -8.17 -10.37
CA THR A 116 10.85 -7.19 -10.56
C THR A 116 9.49 -7.89 -10.37
N GLY A 117 8.51 -7.18 -9.78
CA GLY A 117 7.12 -7.64 -9.69
C GLY A 117 6.85 -8.73 -8.65
N VAL A 118 7.74 -8.95 -7.68
CA VAL A 118 7.55 -9.92 -6.57
C VAL A 118 6.88 -9.33 -5.32
N GLY A 119 6.59 -8.01 -5.32
CA GLY A 119 5.88 -7.36 -4.21
C GLY A 119 6.71 -6.45 -3.31
N LYS A 120 7.98 -6.12 -3.65
CA LYS A 120 8.85 -5.23 -2.83
C LYS A 120 8.17 -3.90 -2.45
N THR A 121 7.65 -3.18 -3.45
CA THR A 121 6.97 -1.90 -3.22
C THR A 121 5.61 -2.08 -2.51
N GLU A 122 4.92 -3.20 -2.75
CA GLU A 122 3.65 -3.48 -2.08
C GLU A 122 3.85 -3.77 -0.59
N LEU A 123 4.91 -4.51 -0.24
CA LEU A 123 5.29 -4.74 1.15
C LEU A 123 5.65 -3.43 1.86
N ALA A 124 6.38 -2.52 1.19
CA ALA A 124 6.69 -1.20 1.73
C ALA A 124 5.42 -0.37 1.99
N LYS A 125 4.44 -0.37 1.06
CA LYS A 125 3.14 0.30 1.25
C LYS A 125 2.34 -0.30 2.40
N THR A 126 2.31 -1.62 2.49
CA THR A 126 1.61 -2.33 3.57
C THR A 126 2.24 -2.05 4.92
N LEU A 127 3.58 -1.96 4.97
CA LEU A 127 4.30 -1.58 6.18
C LEU A 127 4.02 -0.13 6.59
N ALA A 128 3.96 0.81 5.63
CA ALA A 128 3.59 2.20 5.90
C ALA A 128 2.17 2.30 6.47
N GLU A 129 1.21 1.58 5.88
CA GLU A 129 -0.17 1.51 6.37
C GLU A 129 -0.24 0.92 7.79
N PHE A 130 0.52 -0.14 8.06
CA PHE A 130 0.55 -0.78 9.37
C PHE A 130 1.17 0.12 10.45
N MET A 131 2.28 0.78 10.15
CA MET A 131 3.06 1.57 11.11
C MET A 131 2.56 3.00 11.27
N PHE A 132 2.00 3.58 10.21
CA PHE A 132 1.64 5.01 10.14
C PHE A 132 0.19 5.22 9.74
N ASP A 133 -0.65 4.19 9.80
CA ASP A 133 -2.11 4.18 9.58
C ASP A 133 -2.57 4.64 8.18
N ASP A 134 -1.63 4.96 7.28
CA ASP A 134 -1.94 5.39 5.92
C ASP A 134 -0.86 4.91 4.93
N ARG A 135 -1.30 4.35 3.78
CA ARG A 135 -0.41 3.95 2.67
C ARG A 135 0.30 5.13 2.03
N GLU A 136 -0.27 6.33 2.12
CA GLU A 136 0.30 7.58 1.59
C GLU A 136 1.41 8.15 2.50
N ASN A 137 1.57 7.62 3.72
CA ASN A 137 2.71 7.93 4.59
C ASN A 137 3.99 7.18 4.11
N MET A 138 4.12 7.02 2.80
CA MET A 138 5.29 6.49 2.12
C MET A 138 5.77 7.47 1.05
N VAL A 139 7.01 7.90 1.18
CA VAL A 139 7.71 8.68 0.15
C VAL A 139 8.57 7.74 -0.69
N ARG A 140 8.33 7.71 -2.00
CA ARG A 140 9.17 6.97 -2.94
C ARG A 140 10.09 7.93 -3.68
N ILE A 141 11.37 7.63 -3.64
CA ILE A 141 12.43 8.36 -4.34
C ILE A 141 13.11 7.39 -5.30
N ASP A 142 12.98 7.63 -6.59
CA ASP A 142 13.59 6.81 -7.64
C ASP A 142 15.06 7.23 -7.83
N MET A 143 15.98 6.33 -7.55
CA MET A 143 17.41 6.62 -7.60
C MET A 143 17.93 6.76 -9.03
N SER A 144 17.18 6.38 -10.04
CA SER A 144 17.51 6.68 -11.44
C SER A 144 17.54 8.19 -11.76
N GLU A 145 16.84 9.01 -10.95
CA GLU A 145 16.89 10.48 -11.06
C GLU A 145 18.12 11.10 -10.36
N TYR A 146 18.87 10.30 -9.59
CA TYR A 146 20.01 10.73 -8.76
C TYR A 146 21.33 10.04 -9.15
N MET A 147 21.49 9.74 -10.43
CA MET A 147 22.69 9.13 -10.98
C MET A 147 23.87 10.11 -11.07
N GLU A 148 23.59 11.40 -11.16
CA GLU A 148 24.59 12.44 -11.35
C GLU A 148 24.81 13.25 -10.06
N LYS A 149 26.05 13.69 -9.85
CA LYS A 149 26.46 14.41 -8.63
C LYS A 149 25.62 15.65 -8.32
N HIS A 150 25.25 16.42 -9.34
CA HIS A 150 24.43 17.63 -9.15
C HIS A 150 22.98 17.30 -8.75
N SER A 151 22.48 16.12 -9.08
CA SER A 151 21.13 15.68 -8.67
C SER A 151 21.06 15.39 -7.18
N VAL A 152 22.20 14.98 -6.57
CA VAL A 152 22.25 14.64 -5.14
C VAL A 152 21.95 15.87 -4.26
N SER A 153 22.36 17.07 -4.67
CA SER A 153 22.04 18.31 -3.95
C SER A 153 20.55 18.60 -3.87
N ARG A 154 19.72 18.06 -4.78
CA ARG A 154 18.25 18.18 -4.67
C ARG A 154 17.67 17.41 -3.47
N LEU A 155 18.35 16.34 -3.00
CA LEU A 155 17.90 15.59 -1.83
C LEU A 155 18.05 16.40 -0.53
N ILE A 156 19.18 17.08 -0.38
CA ILE A 156 19.55 17.78 0.87
C ILE A 156 19.39 19.30 0.77
N GLY A 157 19.18 19.85 -0.43
CA GLY A 157 19.16 21.29 -0.72
C GLY A 157 20.53 21.82 -1.15
N SER A 158 20.49 22.91 -1.92
CA SER A 158 21.70 23.60 -2.39
C SER A 158 22.34 24.43 -1.28
N PRO A 159 23.69 24.50 -1.21
CA PRO A 159 24.37 25.40 -0.29
C PRO A 159 24.08 26.88 -0.59
N PRO A 160 24.32 27.79 0.37
CA PRO A 160 24.17 29.22 0.16
C PRO A 160 24.95 29.72 -1.06
N GLY A 161 24.29 30.53 -1.90
CA GLY A 161 24.89 31.09 -3.11
C GLY A 161 24.70 30.27 -4.38
N TYR A 162 24.11 29.08 -4.31
CA TYR A 162 23.76 28.26 -5.49
C TYR A 162 22.30 28.39 -5.87
N VAL A 163 21.99 28.12 -7.16
CA VAL A 163 20.61 28.10 -7.67
C VAL A 163 19.82 27.02 -6.94
N GLY A 164 18.57 27.35 -6.48
CA GLY A 164 17.73 26.42 -5.73
C GLY A 164 17.92 26.44 -4.21
N TYR A 165 18.74 27.34 -3.64
CA TYR A 165 18.95 27.44 -2.18
C TYR A 165 17.64 27.64 -1.40
N ASN A 166 16.69 28.42 -1.93
CA ASN A 166 15.41 28.70 -1.26
C ASN A 166 14.40 27.55 -1.33
N GLU A 167 14.62 26.54 -2.17
CA GLU A 167 13.67 25.45 -2.37
C GLU A 167 13.75 24.37 -1.29
N GLY A 168 14.86 24.33 -0.53
CA GLY A 168 15.13 23.26 0.44
C GLY A 168 15.45 21.92 -0.25
N GLY A 169 15.85 20.92 0.53
CA GLY A 169 16.07 19.55 -0.01
C GLY A 169 14.79 18.74 -0.06
N GLN A 170 14.58 18.02 -1.16
CA GLN A 170 13.38 17.19 -1.32
C GLN A 170 13.20 16.21 -0.15
N LEU A 171 14.24 15.44 0.18
CA LEU A 171 14.19 14.47 1.27
C LEU A 171 14.03 15.16 2.63
N THR A 172 14.82 16.20 2.91
CA THR A 172 14.83 16.88 4.20
C THR A 172 13.54 17.63 4.47
N GLU A 173 12.94 18.29 3.47
CA GLU A 173 11.65 18.99 3.63
C GLU A 173 10.48 18.00 3.82
N LEU A 174 10.48 16.85 3.13
CA LEU A 174 9.46 15.82 3.30
C LEU A 174 9.46 15.29 4.75
N VAL A 175 10.62 14.92 5.28
CA VAL A 175 10.73 14.38 6.64
C VAL A 175 10.47 15.47 7.70
N ARG A 176 10.90 16.70 7.46
CA ARG A 176 10.61 17.81 8.37
C ARG A 176 9.12 18.09 8.52
N ARG A 177 8.37 17.97 7.40
CA ARG A 177 6.91 18.18 7.41
C ARG A 177 6.14 16.99 7.98
N ARG A 178 6.60 15.76 7.70
CA ARG A 178 5.99 14.52 8.18
C ARG A 178 7.08 13.61 8.73
N PRO A 179 7.37 13.67 10.04
CA PRO A 179 8.44 12.89 10.65
C PRO A 179 8.12 11.39 10.77
N TYR A 180 6.84 11.01 10.74
CA TYR A 180 6.38 9.62 10.83
C TYR A 180 6.01 9.12 9.43
N GLN A 181 6.98 8.55 8.74
CA GLN A 181 6.78 8.04 7.37
C GLN A 181 7.80 6.97 6.99
N LEU A 182 7.48 6.23 5.95
CA LEU A 182 8.37 5.30 5.30
C LEU A 182 9.03 5.97 4.09
N ILE A 183 10.35 5.86 3.98
CA ILE A 183 11.12 6.38 2.84
C ILE A 183 11.63 5.20 2.04
N LEU A 184 11.18 5.11 0.80
CA LEU A 184 11.56 4.07 -0.14
C LEU A 184 12.53 4.64 -1.19
N PHE A 185 13.79 4.24 -1.12
CA PHE A 185 14.79 4.49 -2.17
C PHE A 185 14.72 3.34 -3.18
N ASP A 186 14.11 3.61 -4.33
CA ASP A 186 13.90 2.59 -5.35
C ASP A 186 15.08 2.54 -6.32
N GLU A 187 15.50 1.33 -6.72
CA GLU A 187 16.65 1.08 -7.61
C GLU A 187 17.97 1.69 -7.07
N ILE A 188 18.28 1.43 -5.80
CA ILE A 188 19.40 2.04 -5.07
C ILE A 188 20.76 1.81 -5.75
N GLU A 189 20.93 0.74 -6.54
CA GLU A 189 22.11 0.46 -7.32
C GLU A 189 22.43 1.49 -8.40
N LYS A 190 21.44 2.31 -8.79
CA LYS A 190 21.62 3.38 -9.77
C LYS A 190 22.05 4.70 -9.17
N ALA A 191 22.02 4.83 -7.85
CA ALA A 191 22.34 6.06 -7.15
C ALA A 191 23.80 6.47 -7.32
N HIS A 192 24.05 7.79 -7.40
CA HIS A 192 25.41 8.33 -7.32
C HIS A 192 26.05 7.97 -5.96
N PRO A 193 27.37 7.70 -5.89
CA PRO A 193 28.06 7.35 -4.63
C PRO A 193 27.85 8.32 -3.47
N ASP A 194 27.60 9.60 -3.73
CA ASP A 194 27.33 10.59 -2.69
C ASP A 194 25.99 10.38 -1.97
N VAL A 195 25.01 9.69 -2.60
CA VAL A 195 23.75 9.29 -1.94
C VAL A 195 24.02 8.32 -0.79
N PHE A 196 25.00 7.42 -0.96
CA PHE A 196 25.38 6.48 0.11
C PHE A 196 25.95 7.18 1.33
N ASN A 197 26.64 8.32 1.16
CA ASN A 197 27.15 9.12 2.28
C ASN A 197 25.98 9.77 3.06
N ILE A 198 24.92 10.20 2.36
CA ILE A 198 23.68 10.70 2.98
C ILE A 198 23.00 9.58 3.77
N LEU A 199 22.86 8.39 3.17
CA LEU A 199 22.27 7.23 3.83
C LEU A 199 23.04 6.81 5.07
N LEU A 200 24.38 6.79 5.01
CA LEU A 200 25.22 6.48 6.16
C LEU A 200 24.94 7.43 7.34
N GLN A 201 24.84 8.74 7.09
CA GLN A 201 24.52 9.71 8.14
C GLN A 201 23.12 9.47 8.75
N ILE A 202 22.12 9.14 7.91
CA ILE A 202 20.77 8.82 8.38
C ILE A 202 20.76 7.55 9.21
N LEU A 203 21.40 6.48 8.73
CA LEU A 203 21.39 5.15 9.36
C LEU A 203 22.21 5.10 10.65
N GLU A 204 23.24 5.93 10.78
CA GLU A 204 24.12 5.97 11.94
C GLU A 204 23.63 6.94 13.01
N ASP A 205 23.37 8.19 12.62
CA ASP A 205 23.02 9.29 13.53
C ASP A 205 21.51 9.55 13.64
N GLY A 206 20.69 8.94 12.77
CA GLY A 206 19.24 9.19 12.67
C GLY A 206 18.89 10.64 12.35
N ARG A 207 19.81 11.37 11.75
CA ARG A 207 19.65 12.79 11.39
C ARG A 207 20.40 13.13 10.11
N LEU A 208 19.94 14.16 9.44
CA LEU A 208 20.59 14.69 8.24
C LEU A 208 20.61 16.20 8.28
N THR A 209 21.77 16.83 8.01
CA THR A 209 21.89 18.27 7.91
C THR A 209 21.63 18.72 6.47
N ASP A 210 20.67 19.63 6.27
CA ASP A 210 20.34 20.17 4.96
C ASP A 210 21.37 21.22 4.48
N GLY A 211 21.24 21.61 3.20
CA GLY A 211 22.10 22.61 2.59
C GLY A 211 22.04 24.01 3.26
N SER A 212 21.03 24.27 4.09
CA SER A 212 20.88 25.50 4.88
C SER A 212 21.46 25.37 6.29
N GLY A 213 22.05 24.24 6.66
CA GLY A 213 22.60 23.97 7.98
C GLY A 213 21.57 23.52 9.02
N ARG A 214 20.31 23.25 8.64
CA ARG A 214 19.26 22.76 9.55
C ARG A 214 19.37 21.24 9.67
N THR A 215 19.30 20.74 10.90
CA THR A 215 19.30 19.30 11.17
C THR A 215 17.86 18.75 11.17
N VAL A 216 17.60 17.71 10.36
CA VAL A 216 16.32 17.02 10.27
C VAL A 216 16.47 15.65 10.93
N ASN A 217 15.47 15.28 11.75
CA ASN A 217 15.45 14.05 12.52
C ASN A 217 14.73 12.93 11.74
N PHE A 218 15.38 11.77 11.61
CA PHE A 218 14.90 10.58 10.92
C PHE A 218 14.61 9.41 11.89
N THR A 219 14.70 9.60 13.21
CA THR A 219 14.50 8.52 14.19
C THR A 219 13.10 7.89 14.14
N ASN A 220 12.10 8.63 13.67
CA ASN A 220 10.73 8.15 13.54
C ASN A 220 10.39 7.65 12.13
N THR A 221 11.39 7.49 11.26
CA THR A 221 11.21 6.99 9.90
C THR A 221 11.59 5.53 9.76
N ILE A 222 11.04 4.87 8.74
CA ILE A 222 11.49 3.56 8.26
C ILE A 222 12.18 3.78 6.91
N ILE A 223 13.39 3.27 6.76
CA ILE A 223 14.18 3.39 5.53
C ILE A 223 14.17 2.06 4.80
N ILE A 224 13.71 2.07 3.56
CA ILE A 224 13.75 0.90 2.68
C ILE A 224 14.50 1.26 1.40
N MET A 225 15.45 0.43 1.03
CA MET A 225 16.13 0.48 -0.24
C MET A 225 15.71 -0.73 -1.08
N THR A 226 15.33 -0.57 -2.33
CA THR A 226 15.04 -1.71 -3.22
C THR A 226 16.14 -1.86 -4.25
N SER A 227 16.42 -3.11 -4.62
CA SER A 227 17.35 -3.42 -5.69
C SER A 227 16.97 -4.71 -6.42
N ASN A 228 17.35 -4.79 -7.68
CA ASN A 228 17.22 -5.98 -8.53
C ASN A 228 18.55 -6.72 -8.73
N LEU A 229 19.58 -6.38 -7.98
CA LEU A 229 20.90 -6.99 -8.08
C LEU A 229 20.87 -8.49 -7.82
N GLY A 230 21.70 -9.23 -8.58
CA GLY A 230 21.86 -10.68 -8.44
C GLY A 230 20.68 -11.51 -8.93
N THR A 231 19.62 -10.89 -9.51
CA THR A 231 18.41 -11.60 -9.95
C THR A 231 18.31 -11.78 -11.45
N THR A 232 19.09 -11.06 -12.25
CA THR A 232 19.24 -11.27 -13.70
C THR A 232 20.28 -12.34 -13.92
N GLU A 233 19.89 -13.44 -14.55
CA GLU A 233 20.84 -14.42 -15.08
C GLU A 233 21.73 -13.72 -16.09
N ASN A 234 22.99 -13.43 -15.71
CA ASN A 234 23.96 -12.95 -16.68
C ASN A 234 24.24 -14.08 -17.68
N PRO A 235 24.00 -13.90 -18.99
CA PRO A 235 24.31 -14.93 -19.98
C PRO A 235 25.81 -15.29 -20.03
N LYS A 236 26.65 -14.51 -19.37
CA LYS A 236 28.11 -14.71 -19.30
C LYS A 236 28.56 -15.76 -18.30
N ASP A 237 27.75 -16.10 -17.30
CA ASP A 237 28.10 -17.10 -16.28
C ASP A 237 27.83 -18.55 -16.76
N ASN A 238 27.24 -18.73 -17.95
CA ASN A 238 27.01 -20.05 -18.57
C ASN A 238 28.13 -20.55 -19.46
N ILE A 239 29.27 -19.84 -19.56
CA ILE A 239 30.44 -20.26 -20.35
C ILE A 239 31.56 -20.67 -19.40
N GLY A 240 31.48 -21.88 -18.89
CA GLY A 240 32.60 -22.48 -18.20
C GLY A 240 32.18 -23.44 -17.08
N PHE A 241 32.34 -24.74 -17.36
CA PHE A 241 32.26 -25.85 -16.42
C PHE A 241 30.95 -26.06 -15.64
N LYS A 242 30.09 -26.92 -16.18
CA LYS A 242 29.16 -27.70 -15.35
C LYS A 242 29.97 -28.46 -14.30
N SER A 243 30.19 -27.88 -13.14
CA SER A 243 30.67 -28.59 -11.97
C SER A 243 29.59 -29.56 -11.50
N LEU A 244 29.95 -30.79 -11.33
CA LEU A 244 29.18 -31.92 -10.83
C LEU A 244 28.78 -31.76 -9.34
N THR A 245 28.06 -30.69 -8.99
CA THR A 245 27.45 -30.52 -7.66
C THR A 245 25.96 -30.18 -7.84
N ASP A 246 25.21 -31.16 -8.34
CA ASP A 246 23.78 -31.08 -8.68
C ASP A 246 22.83 -31.09 -7.47
N ASN A 247 23.25 -30.67 -6.27
CA ASN A 247 22.43 -30.72 -5.06
C ASN A 247 22.22 -29.38 -4.32
N ILE A 248 22.67 -28.26 -4.90
CA ILE A 248 22.38 -26.94 -4.31
C ILE A 248 21.04 -26.47 -4.87
N SER A 249 20.07 -26.21 -3.98
CA SER A 249 18.75 -25.72 -4.39
C SER A 249 18.86 -24.40 -5.16
N ASP A 250 17.99 -24.18 -6.14
CA ASP A 250 17.97 -22.91 -6.91
C ASP A 250 17.87 -21.69 -5.99
N LYS A 251 17.28 -21.87 -4.81
CA LYS A 251 17.17 -20.85 -3.78
C LYS A 251 18.52 -20.48 -3.15
N GLU A 252 19.36 -21.46 -2.87
CA GLU A 252 20.71 -21.23 -2.32
C GLU A 252 21.64 -20.57 -3.34
N LYS A 253 21.54 -20.96 -4.61
CA LYS A 253 22.27 -20.33 -5.72
C LYS A 253 21.90 -18.86 -5.86
N LEU A 254 20.60 -18.55 -5.79
CA LEU A 254 20.10 -17.18 -5.85
C LEU A 254 20.60 -16.35 -4.67
N THR A 255 20.55 -16.89 -3.46
CA THR A 255 21.02 -16.19 -2.25
C THR A 255 22.50 -15.86 -2.35
N THR A 256 23.34 -16.83 -2.76
CA THR A 256 24.79 -16.64 -2.92
C THR A 256 25.11 -15.60 -4.02
N SER A 257 24.38 -15.63 -5.13
CA SER A 257 24.51 -14.63 -6.20
C SER A 257 24.17 -13.22 -5.72
N ILE A 258 23.08 -13.07 -4.98
CA ILE A 258 22.64 -11.81 -4.40
C ILE A 258 23.68 -11.28 -3.40
N GLU A 259 24.17 -12.12 -2.49
CA GLU A 259 25.19 -11.73 -1.51
C GLU A 259 26.50 -11.27 -2.16
N SER A 260 26.93 -11.95 -3.23
CA SER A 260 28.11 -11.57 -3.97
C SER A 260 27.92 -10.23 -4.70
N ALA A 261 26.77 -10.02 -5.31
CA ALA A 261 26.42 -8.78 -5.99
C ALA A 261 26.33 -7.60 -5.01
N LEU A 262 25.78 -7.81 -3.82
CA LEU A 262 25.74 -6.82 -2.75
C LEU A 262 27.14 -6.35 -2.35
N LYS A 263 28.06 -7.30 -2.06
CA LYS A 263 29.42 -6.99 -1.65
C LYS A 263 30.23 -6.26 -2.73
N THR A 264 29.87 -6.48 -4.00
CA THR A 264 30.52 -5.82 -5.14
C THR A 264 30.00 -4.41 -5.37
N THR A 265 28.69 -4.19 -5.13
CA THR A 265 28.03 -2.93 -5.46
C THR A 265 28.03 -1.93 -4.31
N PHE A 266 27.86 -2.41 -3.08
CA PHE A 266 27.75 -1.55 -1.90
C PHE A 266 29.01 -1.62 -1.03
N ARG A 267 29.36 -0.48 -0.45
CA ARG A 267 30.47 -0.42 0.52
C ARG A 267 30.10 -1.24 1.77
N PRO A 268 31.07 -1.99 2.35
CA PRO A 268 30.82 -2.76 3.57
C PRO A 268 30.26 -1.93 4.74
N GLU A 269 30.65 -0.65 4.82
CA GLU A 269 30.16 0.29 5.83
C GLU A 269 28.64 0.45 5.77
N LEU A 270 28.06 0.59 4.56
CA LEU A 270 26.61 0.73 4.41
C LEU A 270 25.89 -0.57 4.79
N ILE A 271 26.40 -1.71 4.31
CA ILE A 271 25.81 -3.03 4.60
C ILE A 271 25.74 -3.28 6.11
N ASN A 272 26.81 -2.92 6.85
CA ASN A 272 26.87 -3.10 8.30
C ASN A 272 25.97 -2.15 9.10
N ARG A 273 25.39 -1.11 8.47
CA ARG A 273 24.47 -0.17 9.11
C ARG A 273 23.00 -0.48 8.83
N ILE A 274 22.72 -1.34 7.86
CA ILE A 274 21.40 -1.82 7.54
C ILE A 274 21.00 -2.87 8.58
N ASP A 275 19.78 -2.77 9.11
CA ASP A 275 19.30 -3.70 10.14
C ASP A 275 19.08 -5.10 9.57
N GLU A 276 18.42 -5.19 8.39
CA GLU A 276 18.14 -6.49 7.77
C GLU A 276 18.18 -6.43 6.24
N ILE A 277 18.70 -7.51 5.65
CA ILE A 277 18.70 -7.77 4.21
C ILE A 277 17.56 -8.75 3.92
N VAL A 278 16.57 -8.30 3.16
CA VAL A 278 15.33 -9.04 2.89
C VAL A 278 15.31 -9.51 1.45
N ILE A 279 15.39 -10.84 1.27
CA ILE A 279 15.37 -11.46 -0.06
C ILE A 279 13.96 -11.89 -0.41
N PHE A 280 13.46 -11.39 -1.55
CA PHE A 280 12.14 -11.71 -2.09
C PHE A 280 12.21 -12.91 -3.03
N ASN A 281 11.33 -13.88 -2.82
CA ASN A 281 11.22 -15.06 -3.66
C ASN A 281 10.40 -14.77 -4.92
N LYS A 282 10.66 -15.55 -6.00
CA LYS A 282 9.79 -15.58 -7.18
C LYS A 282 8.41 -16.12 -6.77
N LEU A 283 7.36 -15.57 -7.37
CA LEU A 283 5.97 -15.98 -7.12
C LEU A 283 5.63 -17.21 -7.95
N ASN A 284 4.88 -18.14 -7.36
CA ASN A 284 4.31 -19.29 -8.06
C ASN A 284 2.90 -19.00 -8.62
N GLU A 285 2.33 -19.92 -9.40
CA GLU A 285 1.01 -19.74 -10.04
C GLU A 285 -0.13 -19.61 -9.02
N GLU A 286 -0.07 -20.34 -7.90
CA GLU A 286 -1.09 -20.29 -6.84
C GLU A 286 -1.10 -18.91 -6.19
N GLN A 287 0.09 -18.41 -5.81
CA GLN A 287 0.26 -17.07 -5.23
C GLN A 287 -0.20 -15.97 -6.18
N MET A 288 0.01 -16.14 -7.50
CA MET A 288 -0.55 -15.21 -8.48
C MET A 288 -2.07 -15.22 -8.52
N GLY A 289 -2.68 -16.39 -8.37
CA GLY A 289 -4.13 -16.52 -8.24
C GLY A 289 -4.67 -15.75 -7.02
N GLU A 290 -3.98 -15.84 -5.89
CA GLU A 290 -4.32 -15.08 -4.68
C GLU A 290 -4.14 -13.56 -4.88
N ILE A 291 -3.07 -13.14 -5.55
CA ILE A 291 -2.84 -11.71 -5.90
C ILE A 291 -3.98 -11.19 -6.80
N ILE A 292 -4.42 -11.97 -7.79
CA ILE A 292 -5.57 -11.60 -8.62
C ILE A 292 -6.81 -11.38 -7.74
N GLN A 293 -7.06 -12.28 -6.77
CA GLN A 293 -8.19 -12.14 -5.86
C GLN A 293 -8.08 -10.86 -5.01
N LEU A 294 -6.89 -10.51 -4.52
CA LEU A 294 -6.67 -9.25 -3.81
C LEU A 294 -6.97 -8.03 -4.70
N ILE A 295 -6.51 -8.02 -5.94
CA ILE A 295 -6.79 -6.93 -6.88
C ILE A 295 -8.31 -6.82 -7.14
N ILE A 296 -9.00 -7.95 -7.31
CA ILE A 296 -10.47 -7.94 -7.49
C ILE A 296 -11.19 -7.45 -6.24
N ASN A 297 -10.71 -7.78 -5.04
CA ASN A 297 -11.26 -7.26 -3.79
C ASN A 297 -11.08 -5.73 -3.70
N GLU A 298 -9.94 -5.17 -4.16
CA GLU A 298 -9.76 -3.72 -4.27
C GLU A 298 -10.75 -3.09 -5.27
N VAL A 299 -11.04 -3.77 -6.38
CA VAL A 299 -12.07 -3.31 -7.33
C VAL A 299 -13.46 -3.34 -6.69
N ASN A 300 -13.78 -4.41 -5.97
CA ASN A 300 -15.05 -4.57 -5.26
C ASN A 300 -15.25 -3.48 -4.21
N SER A 301 -14.21 -3.12 -3.43
CA SER A 301 -14.30 -2.02 -2.46
C SER A 301 -14.64 -0.68 -3.12
N ARG A 302 -14.13 -0.42 -4.34
CA ARG A 302 -14.49 0.78 -5.12
C ARG A 302 -15.91 0.75 -5.67
N LEU A 303 -16.48 -0.45 -5.89
CA LEU A 303 -17.85 -0.65 -6.38
C LEU A 303 -18.88 -0.76 -5.26
N GLU A 304 -18.46 -0.75 -4.00
CA GLU A 304 -19.32 -0.91 -2.82
C GLU A 304 -20.40 0.18 -2.74
N GLU A 305 -20.07 1.43 -3.08
CA GLU A 305 -21.05 2.53 -3.15
C GLU A 305 -22.16 2.28 -4.17
N GLN A 306 -21.86 1.51 -5.22
CA GLN A 306 -22.83 1.13 -6.26
C GLN A 306 -23.53 -0.20 -5.94
N GLU A 307 -23.16 -0.85 -4.82
CA GLU A 307 -23.68 -2.16 -4.41
C GLU A 307 -23.45 -3.26 -5.49
N ILE A 308 -22.40 -3.14 -6.30
CA ILE A 308 -22.04 -4.11 -7.34
C ILE A 308 -20.81 -4.90 -6.85
N SER A 309 -20.81 -6.21 -7.08
CA SER A 309 -19.67 -7.07 -6.77
C SER A 309 -19.24 -7.95 -7.95
N ILE A 310 -17.96 -8.24 -8.03
CA ILE A 310 -17.36 -9.09 -9.07
C ILE A 310 -16.87 -10.37 -8.43
N ILE A 311 -17.18 -11.51 -9.04
CA ILE A 311 -16.65 -12.82 -8.66
C ILE A 311 -15.97 -13.45 -9.87
N LEU A 312 -14.74 -13.94 -9.70
CA LEU A 312 -14.05 -14.72 -10.72
C LEU A 312 -14.36 -16.20 -10.60
N SER A 313 -14.56 -16.87 -11.73
CA SER A 313 -14.51 -18.33 -11.78
C SER A 313 -13.06 -18.84 -11.71
N LYS A 314 -12.85 -20.06 -11.28
CA LYS A 314 -11.52 -20.68 -11.27
C LYS A 314 -10.85 -20.69 -12.66
N SER A 315 -11.65 -20.89 -13.72
CA SER A 315 -11.20 -20.81 -15.12
C SER A 315 -10.75 -19.39 -15.49
N ALA A 316 -11.49 -18.37 -15.10
CA ALA A 316 -11.11 -16.96 -15.32
C ALA A 316 -9.82 -16.59 -14.59
N THR A 317 -9.66 -17.01 -13.33
CA THR A 317 -8.43 -16.79 -12.56
C THR A 317 -7.24 -17.45 -13.25
N LYS A 318 -7.36 -18.74 -13.66
CA LYS A 318 -6.28 -19.44 -14.36
C LYS A 318 -5.90 -18.75 -15.67
N TRP A 319 -6.89 -18.33 -16.46
CA TRP A 319 -6.64 -17.58 -17.70
C TRP A 319 -5.92 -16.25 -17.46
N LEU A 320 -6.29 -15.53 -16.38
CA LEU A 320 -5.63 -14.28 -16.00
C LEU A 320 -4.18 -14.53 -15.57
N VAL A 321 -3.89 -15.61 -14.86
CA VAL A 321 -2.51 -15.99 -14.51
C VAL A 321 -1.71 -16.29 -15.77
N GLU A 322 -2.21 -17.15 -16.67
CA GLU A 322 -1.52 -17.54 -17.91
C GLU A 322 -1.23 -16.35 -18.84
N ASN A 323 -2.14 -15.38 -18.92
CA ASN A 323 -2.00 -14.21 -19.79
C ASN A 323 -1.39 -12.97 -19.10
N GLY A 324 -1.28 -13.00 -17.76
CA GLY A 324 -0.78 -11.91 -16.96
C GLY A 324 0.58 -12.16 -16.34
N PHE A 325 1.10 -13.38 -16.46
CA PHE A 325 2.43 -13.71 -15.99
C PHE A 325 3.48 -13.41 -17.05
N ASP A 326 4.53 -12.75 -16.62
CA ASP A 326 5.74 -12.53 -17.40
C ASP A 326 6.93 -12.95 -16.54
N LYS A 327 7.84 -13.76 -17.12
CA LYS A 327 9.01 -14.26 -16.39
C LYS A 327 9.95 -13.15 -15.90
N ASP A 328 10.01 -12.03 -16.63
CA ASP A 328 10.91 -10.91 -16.33
C ASP A 328 10.23 -9.86 -15.46
N TYR A 329 8.90 -9.68 -15.60
CA TYR A 329 8.13 -8.64 -14.92
C TYR A 329 7.24 -9.15 -13.79
N GLY A 330 7.23 -10.48 -13.53
CA GLY A 330 6.49 -11.11 -12.43
C GLY A 330 4.98 -10.82 -12.46
N ALA A 331 4.43 -10.39 -11.32
CA ALA A 331 3.00 -10.06 -11.19
C ALA A 331 2.64 -8.64 -11.67
N ARG A 332 3.61 -7.80 -12.09
CA ARG A 332 3.36 -6.41 -12.50
C ARG A 332 2.36 -6.28 -13.66
N PRO A 333 2.35 -7.17 -14.68
CA PRO A 333 1.37 -7.12 -15.76
C PRO A 333 -0.06 -7.48 -15.35
N LEU A 334 -0.27 -8.22 -14.23
CA LEU A 334 -1.60 -8.66 -13.78
C LEU A 334 -2.59 -7.49 -13.61
N ARG A 335 -2.15 -6.40 -12.97
CA ARG A 335 -3.00 -5.22 -12.78
C ARG A 335 -3.43 -4.60 -14.12
N ARG A 336 -2.55 -4.57 -15.12
CA ARG A 336 -2.89 -4.05 -16.45
C ARG A 336 -3.88 -4.95 -17.20
N ILE A 337 -3.74 -6.27 -17.05
CA ILE A 337 -4.67 -7.22 -17.67
C ILE A 337 -6.04 -7.12 -17.04
N ILE A 338 -6.13 -7.08 -15.70
CA ILE A 338 -7.39 -6.88 -14.99
C ILE A 338 -8.05 -5.58 -15.45
N GLN A 339 -7.30 -4.47 -15.49
CA GLN A 339 -7.81 -3.19 -15.97
C GLN A 339 -8.36 -3.27 -17.40
N ARG A 340 -7.59 -3.86 -18.32
CA ARG A 340 -7.98 -3.93 -19.75
C ARG A 340 -9.11 -4.92 -20.01
N LYS A 341 -9.13 -6.06 -19.33
CA LYS A 341 -10.01 -7.18 -19.63
C LYS A 341 -11.22 -7.28 -18.71
N ILE A 342 -11.18 -6.64 -17.54
CA ILE A 342 -12.29 -6.63 -16.57
C ILE A 342 -12.79 -5.21 -16.36
N GLU A 343 -11.97 -4.29 -15.82
CA GLU A 343 -12.45 -2.96 -15.42
C GLU A 343 -13.00 -2.15 -16.63
N ASN A 344 -12.26 -2.08 -17.75
CA ASN A 344 -12.68 -1.31 -18.92
C ASN A 344 -13.97 -1.86 -19.57
N PRO A 345 -14.15 -3.18 -19.82
CA PRO A 345 -15.42 -3.69 -20.33
C PRO A 345 -16.57 -3.47 -19.34
N LEU A 346 -16.32 -3.73 -18.05
CA LEU A 346 -17.33 -3.61 -17.02
C LEU A 346 -17.81 -2.16 -16.84
N SER A 347 -16.90 -1.18 -16.89
CA SER A 347 -17.27 0.24 -16.80
C SER A 347 -18.24 0.66 -17.90
N LYS A 348 -18.09 0.14 -19.13
CA LYS A 348 -19.03 0.40 -20.23
C LYS A 348 -20.41 -0.18 -19.95
N GLU A 349 -20.45 -1.43 -19.46
CA GLU A 349 -21.72 -2.10 -19.14
C GLU A 349 -22.46 -1.43 -17.98
N ILE A 350 -21.73 -0.92 -16.98
CA ILE A 350 -22.30 -0.15 -15.87
C ILE A 350 -22.87 1.19 -16.38
N LEU A 351 -22.13 1.92 -17.22
CA LEU A 351 -22.60 3.19 -17.81
C LEU A 351 -23.79 3.00 -18.73
N LEU A 352 -23.95 1.83 -19.37
CA LEU A 352 -25.11 1.48 -20.18
C LEU A 352 -26.30 0.97 -19.31
N HIS A 353 -26.18 1.02 -18.00
CA HIS A 353 -27.18 0.52 -17.03
C HIS A 353 -27.54 -0.97 -17.23
N ASN A 354 -26.64 -1.77 -17.81
CA ASN A 354 -26.84 -3.21 -17.93
C ASN A 354 -26.66 -3.92 -16.58
N TYR A 355 -25.93 -3.30 -15.65
CA TYR A 355 -25.81 -3.71 -14.26
C TYR A 355 -26.39 -2.64 -13.34
N THR A 356 -27.11 -3.08 -12.31
CA THR A 356 -27.81 -2.22 -11.35
C THR A 356 -27.37 -2.55 -9.93
N LYS A 357 -27.75 -1.70 -8.97
CA LYS A 357 -27.48 -1.91 -7.55
C LYS A 357 -27.92 -3.30 -7.08
N GLY A 358 -27.08 -3.97 -6.34
CA GLY A 358 -27.29 -5.33 -5.84
C GLY A 358 -26.89 -6.44 -6.82
N ASP A 359 -26.40 -6.09 -8.03
CA ASP A 359 -25.99 -7.12 -9.00
C ASP A 359 -24.60 -7.70 -8.63
N GLN A 360 -24.51 -9.04 -8.63
CA GLN A 360 -23.27 -9.76 -8.55
C GLN A 360 -22.86 -10.24 -9.94
N ILE A 361 -21.66 -9.83 -10.40
CA ILE A 361 -21.17 -10.09 -11.74
C ILE A 361 -20.17 -11.25 -11.69
N LYS A 362 -20.55 -12.36 -12.30
CA LYS A 362 -19.64 -13.50 -12.48
C LYS A 362 -18.84 -13.32 -13.77
N VAL A 363 -17.52 -13.37 -13.64
CA VAL A 363 -16.58 -13.38 -14.76
C VAL A 363 -16.16 -14.81 -15.02
N ASP A 364 -16.36 -15.28 -16.24
CA ASP A 364 -16.03 -16.64 -16.67
C ASP A 364 -15.36 -16.61 -18.06
N ILE A 365 -14.86 -17.76 -18.52
CA ILE A 365 -14.29 -17.92 -19.86
C ILE A 365 -15.27 -18.60 -20.79
N LYS A 366 -15.46 -18.01 -21.96
CA LYS A 366 -16.18 -18.65 -23.06
C LYS A 366 -15.44 -18.36 -24.37
N ASN A 367 -15.14 -19.42 -25.13
CA ASN A 367 -14.40 -19.32 -26.42
C ASN A 367 -13.06 -18.56 -26.30
N GLY A 368 -12.30 -18.79 -25.21
CA GLY A 368 -11.00 -18.15 -25.00
C GLY A 368 -11.03 -16.67 -24.58
N SER A 369 -12.22 -16.11 -24.34
CA SER A 369 -12.40 -14.72 -23.92
C SER A 369 -13.19 -14.64 -22.62
N LEU A 370 -12.91 -13.60 -21.80
CA LEU A 370 -13.66 -13.32 -20.57
C LEU A 370 -15.08 -12.87 -20.92
N THR A 371 -16.05 -13.43 -20.21
CA THR A 371 -17.48 -13.12 -20.36
C THR A 371 -18.06 -12.73 -19.00
N PHE A 372 -19.00 -11.78 -19.03
CA PHE A 372 -19.64 -11.24 -17.85
C PHE A 372 -21.09 -11.70 -17.80
N SER A 373 -21.55 -12.22 -16.69
CA SER A 373 -22.92 -12.68 -16.48
C SER A 373 -23.41 -12.28 -15.09
N LYS A 374 -24.71 -11.97 -14.97
CA LYS A 374 -25.32 -11.76 -13.65
C LYS A 374 -25.41 -13.10 -12.92
N ASN A 375 -24.89 -13.14 -11.69
CA ASN A 375 -25.01 -14.33 -10.85
C ASN A 375 -26.46 -14.36 -10.30
N GLY A 376 -27.25 -15.32 -10.74
CA GLY A 376 -28.58 -15.56 -10.14
C GLY A 376 -29.83 -15.39 -10.99
N VAL A 377 -29.74 -15.08 -12.31
CA VAL A 377 -30.94 -15.12 -13.18
C VAL A 377 -30.57 -15.62 -14.57
N GLU A 378 -30.70 -16.90 -14.81
CA GLU A 378 -31.05 -17.40 -16.15
C GLU A 378 -32.46 -16.94 -16.49
N LYS A 379 -32.63 -15.67 -16.90
CA LYS A 379 -33.81 -15.29 -17.64
C LYS A 379 -33.68 -15.82 -19.05
N SER A 380 -34.24 -17.01 -19.29
CA SER A 380 -34.60 -17.52 -20.61
C SER A 380 -35.16 -16.36 -21.44
N ARG A 381 -34.37 -15.89 -22.41
CA ARG A 381 -34.86 -15.00 -23.47
C ARG A 381 -35.82 -15.83 -24.33
N LYS A 382 -37.09 -15.94 -23.90
CA LYS A 382 -38.17 -16.32 -24.80
C LYS A 382 -38.37 -15.18 -25.79
N ASN A 383 -37.97 -15.43 -27.01
CA ASN A 383 -38.35 -14.68 -28.21
C ASN A 383 -39.86 -14.40 -28.22
N LYS A 384 -40.28 -13.23 -27.85
CA LYS A 384 -41.57 -12.71 -28.30
C LYS A 384 -41.37 -12.08 -29.67
N ARG A 385 -41.49 -12.89 -30.71
CA ARG A 385 -41.83 -12.39 -32.05
C ARG A 385 -43.17 -11.65 -31.91
N VAL A 386 -43.10 -10.34 -32.00
CA VAL A 386 -44.34 -9.51 -32.21
C VAL A 386 -44.73 -9.77 -33.65
N LYS A 387 -45.86 -10.53 -33.81
CA LYS A 387 -46.58 -10.56 -35.06
C LYS A 387 -47.20 -9.16 -35.24
N GLN A 388 -46.74 -8.42 -36.24
CA GLN A 388 -47.49 -7.34 -36.84
C GLN A 388 -48.76 -7.95 -37.42
N LEU A 389 -49.88 -7.54 -36.93
CA LEU A 389 -51.18 -7.65 -37.59
C LEU A 389 -51.49 -6.31 -38.22
N VAL A 390 -51.46 -6.36 -39.55
CA VAL A 390 -52.11 -5.40 -40.47
C VAL A 390 -53.62 -5.46 -40.25
N HIS A 391 -54.25 -4.35 -39.95
CA HIS A 391 -55.48 -3.89 -40.58
C HIS A 391 -55.62 -2.39 -40.33
#